data_448bc45fd8667f68d2c204a0521db505
#
_entry.id   448bc45fd8667f68d2c204a0521db505
#
_cell.length_a   1.000
_cell.length_b   1.000
_cell.length_c   1.000
_cell.angle_alpha   90.00
_cell.angle_beta   90.00
_cell.angle_gamma   90.00
#
_symmetry.space_group_name_H-M   'P 1'
#
loop_
_entity.id
_entity.type
_entity.pdbx_description
1 polymer ?
#
loop_
_entity_poly.entity_id
_entity_poly.type
_entity_poly.pdbx_seq_one_letter_code
_entity_poly.pdbx_strand_id
1 'polypeptide(L)'
;MDIIKSIEHEQLKNKIPDLKVGDTVRVHQRIKEGNRERIQVFEGIIIKKQGGGVNATFTVRRIAYGVGTEKTFLVHSPLVEKVEVVRVGKARRAKLYYLRNRTGKAAKTKENVGAKIESKYIDVKEDLTEEPVAEEVKEEATVKAEEKVSEEVADKKAE
;
A
#
# COMPACT_ATOMS: atom_id res chain seq x y z
N MET A 1 -5.77 -13.52 -21.99
CA MET A 1 -5.76 -12.54 -20.85
C MET A 1 -6.11 -11.18 -21.39
N ASP A 2 -6.97 -10.43 -20.73
CA ASP A 2 -7.31 -9.08 -21.16
C ASP A 2 -6.13 -8.15 -20.92
N ILE A 3 -5.58 -7.56 -21.96
CA ILE A 3 -4.45 -6.62 -21.90
C ILE A 3 -4.72 -5.48 -20.91
N ILE A 4 -5.98 -5.04 -20.82
CA ILE A 4 -6.42 -3.99 -19.88
C ILE A 4 -6.20 -4.44 -18.43
N LYS A 5 -6.57 -5.68 -18.09
CA LYS A 5 -6.39 -6.22 -16.72
C LYS A 5 -4.91 -6.37 -16.37
N SER A 6 -4.07 -6.70 -17.33
CA SER A 6 -2.61 -6.77 -17.13
C SER A 6 -2.05 -5.40 -16.77
N ILE A 7 -2.42 -4.35 -17.52
CA ILE A 7 -1.99 -2.97 -17.26
C ILE A 7 -2.51 -2.46 -15.91
N GLU A 8 -3.78 -2.75 -15.59
CA GLU A 8 -4.36 -2.38 -14.30
C GLU A 8 -3.59 -3.04 -13.15
N HIS A 9 -3.22 -4.31 -13.32
CA HIS A 9 -2.47 -5.05 -12.30
C HIS A 9 -1.05 -4.50 -12.09
N GLU A 10 -0.38 -4.08 -13.14
CA GLU A 10 0.94 -3.44 -13.06
C GLU A 10 0.91 -2.14 -12.25
N GLN A 11 -0.20 -1.39 -12.36
CA GLN A 11 -0.39 -0.10 -11.66
C GLN A 11 -0.78 -0.26 -10.18
N LEU A 12 -1.11 -1.47 -9.72
CA LEU A 12 -1.40 -1.71 -8.32
C LEU A 12 -0.14 -1.58 -7.47
N LYS A 13 -0.25 -0.92 -6.33
CA LYS A 13 0.83 -0.87 -5.33
C LYS A 13 0.97 -2.23 -4.64
N ASN A 14 2.20 -2.67 -4.41
CA ASN A 14 2.48 -3.96 -3.78
C ASN A 14 2.00 -4.03 -2.32
N LYS A 15 2.26 -2.98 -1.53
CA LYS A 15 1.92 -2.93 -0.11
C LYS A 15 0.97 -1.79 0.19
N ILE A 16 -0.21 -2.13 0.67
CA ILE A 16 -1.23 -1.17 1.05
C ILE A 16 -1.77 -1.55 2.42
N PRO A 17 -1.94 -0.60 3.34
CA PRO A 17 -2.62 -0.90 4.59
C PRO A 17 -4.10 -1.23 4.35
N ASP A 18 -4.63 -2.20 5.11
CA ASP A 18 -6.07 -2.49 5.12
C ASP A 18 -6.84 -1.33 5.76
N LEU A 19 -7.28 -0.42 4.92
CA LEU A 19 -8.00 0.78 5.32
C LEU A 19 -9.47 0.45 5.57
N LYS A 20 -9.93 0.65 6.80
CA LYS A 20 -11.34 0.51 7.19
C LYS A 20 -11.97 1.88 7.45
N VAL A 21 -13.27 1.99 7.16
CA VAL A 21 -14.04 3.19 7.47
C VAL A 21 -14.09 3.37 9.00
N GLY A 22 -13.76 4.58 9.45
CA GLY A 22 -13.63 4.91 10.87
C GLY A 22 -12.20 4.93 11.40
N ASP A 23 -11.22 4.40 10.65
CA ASP A 23 -9.83 4.47 11.04
C ASP A 23 -9.31 5.91 10.96
N THR A 24 -8.43 6.28 11.90
CA THR A 24 -7.66 7.52 11.81
C THR A 24 -6.37 7.21 11.07
N VAL A 25 -6.15 7.92 9.98
CA VAL A 25 -5.00 7.70 9.10
C VAL A 25 -4.22 8.98 8.89
N ARG A 26 -2.94 8.80 8.60
CA ARG A 26 -2.01 9.85 8.18
C ARG A 26 -1.59 9.55 6.75
N VAL A 27 -2.02 10.39 5.81
CA VAL A 27 -1.73 10.25 4.38
C VAL A 27 -0.60 11.18 4.00
N HIS A 28 0.50 10.63 3.52
CA HIS A 28 1.65 11.35 2.98
C HIS A 28 1.42 11.56 1.48
N GLN A 29 1.06 12.78 1.11
CA GLN A 29 0.81 13.15 -0.28
C GLN A 29 1.98 13.96 -0.82
N ARG A 30 2.48 13.55 -1.97
CA ARG A 30 3.46 14.31 -2.74
C ARG A 30 2.74 15.42 -3.50
N ILE A 31 3.18 16.65 -3.33
CA ILE A 31 2.68 17.84 -4.02
C ILE A 31 3.82 18.41 -4.84
N LYS A 32 3.55 18.67 -6.11
CA LYS A 32 4.48 19.34 -7.01
C LYS A 32 4.06 20.80 -7.17
N GLU A 33 4.94 21.69 -6.76
CA GLU A 33 4.74 23.15 -6.83
C GLU A 33 5.83 23.76 -7.75
N GLY A 34 5.50 23.92 -9.03
CA GLY A 34 6.48 24.33 -10.04
C GLY A 34 7.63 23.31 -10.16
N ASN A 35 8.86 23.72 -9.84
CA ASN A 35 10.05 22.89 -9.88
C ASN A 35 10.39 22.19 -8.55
N ARG A 36 9.58 22.38 -7.51
CA ARG A 36 9.80 21.78 -6.19
C ARG A 36 8.74 20.74 -5.90
N GLU A 37 9.16 19.65 -5.26
CA GLU A 37 8.28 18.62 -4.76
C GLU A 37 8.38 18.60 -3.24
N ARG A 38 7.24 18.51 -2.56
CA ARG A 38 7.17 18.35 -1.11
C ARG A 38 6.14 17.34 -0.70
N ILE A 39 6.35 16.71 0.45
CA ILE A 39 5.40 15.79 1.05
C ILE A 39 4.53 16.57 2.02
N GLN A 40 3.23 16.51 1.83
CA GLN A 40 2.25 17.06 2.76
C GLN A 40 1.51 15.93 3.48
N VAL A 41 1.48 16.01 4.79
CA VAL A 41 0.78 15.05 5.63
C VAL A 41 -0.65 15.51 5.90
N PHE A 42 -1.62 14.67 5.54
CA PHE A 42 -3.02 14.89 5.82
C PHE A 42 -3.52 13.83 6.81
N GLU A 43 -3.75 14.24 8.06
CA GLU A 43 -4.24 13.36 9.13
C GLU A 43 -5.73 13.56 9.34
N GLY A 44 -6.49 12.45 9.42
CA GLY A 44 -7.93 12.51 9.65
C GLY A 44 -8.59 11.14 9.72
N ILE A 45 -9.90 11.13 9.76
CA ILE A 45 -10.72 9.92 9.87
C ILE A 45 -11.25 9.54 8.49
N ILE A 46 -11.17 8.25 8.14
CA ILE A 46 -11.77 7.73 6.91
C ILE A 46 -13.29 7.70 7.07
N ILE A 47 -13.99 8.49 6.29
CA ILE A 47 -15.46 8.55 6.31
C ILE A 47 -16.11 7.67 5.26
N LYS A 48 -15.39 7.35 4.17
CA LYS A 48 -15.90 6.59 3.03
C LYS A 48 -14.77 5.85 2.35
N LYS A 49 -15.04 4.62 1.91
CA LYS A 49 -14.21 3.86 0.96
C LYS A 49 -15.10 3.44 -0.21
N GLN A 50 -14.62 3.54 -1.44
CA GLN A 50 -15.41 3.28 -2.66
C GLN A 50 -14.52 2.76 -3.77
N GLY A 51 -15.09 1.94 -4.66
CA GLY A 51 -14.40 1.36 -5.79
C GLY A 51 -13.56 0.14 -5.40
N GLY A 52 -12.93 -0.46 -6.39
CA GLY A 52 -12.04 -1.62 -6.28
C GLY A 52 -10.92 -1.53 -7.32
N GLY A 53 -9.86 -2.33 -7.17
CA GLY A 53 -8.71 -2.31 -8.06
C GLY A 53 -8.04 -0.94 -8.10
N VAL A 54 -7.55 -0.54 -9.27
CA VAL A 54 -6.85 0.74 -9.49
C VAL A 54 -7.71 1.95 -9.11
N ASN A 55 -9.04 1.87 -9.32
CA ASN A 55 -9.99 2.96 -9.07
C ASN A 55 -10.46 3.03 -7.60
N ALA A 56 -9.85 2.26 -6.69
CA ALA A 56 -10.18 2.31 -5.27
C ALA A 56 -9.87 3.69 -4.68
N THR A 57 -10.88 4.27 -4.01
CA THR A 57 -10.75 5.60 -3.38
C THR A 57 -11.15 5.54 -1.92
N PHE A 58 -10.56 6.40 -1.12
CA PHE A 58 -10.98 6.65 0.26
C PHE A 58 -11.03 8.15 0.54
N THR A 59 -12.00 8.57 1.33
CA THR A 59 -12.20 9.96 1.70
C THR A 59 -11.86 10.15 3.17
N VAL A 60 -10.94 11.07 3.43
CA VAL A 60 -10.48 11.41 4.78
C VAL A 60 -11.06 12.77 5.18
N ARG A 61 -11.63 12.84 6.38
CA ARG A 61 -12.15 14.05 6.99
C ARG A 61 -11.24 14.52 8.11
N ARG A 62 -10.88 15.79 8.07
CA ARG A 62 -10.15 16.50 9.10
C ARG A 62 -10.93 17.73 9.54
N ILE A 63 -10.86 18.07 10.81
CA ILE A 63 -11.34 19.36 11.30
C ILE A 63 -10.11 20.22 11.57
N ALA A 64 -9.97 21.34 10.85
CA ALA A 64 -8.90 22.29 11.02
C ALA A 64 -9.51 23.66 11.35
N TYR A 65 -9.13 24.23 12.48
CA TYR A 65 -9.62 25.54 12.93
C TYR A 65 -11.16 25.67 12.96
N GLY A 66 -11.85 24.59 13.36
CA GLY A 66 -13.31 24.55 13.39
C GLY A 66 -13.98 24.23 12.06
N VAL A 67 -13.24 24.23 10.95
CA VAL A 67 -13.76 23.92 9.61
C VAL A 67 -13.49 22.46 9.28
N GLY A 68 -14.53 21.73 8.84
CA GLY A 68 -14.42 20.35 8.39
C GLY A 68 -13.96 20.29 6.92
N THR A 69 -12.77 19.75 6.69
CA THR A 69 -12.21 19.55 5.35
C THR A 69 -12.24 18.07 5.01
N GLU A 70 -12.70 17.74 3.80
CA GLU A 70 -12.72 16.38 3.27
C GLU A 70 -11.86 16.30 2.01
N LYS A 71 -11.02 15.29 1.94
CA LYS A 71 -10.17 15.03 0.77
C LYS A 71 -10.29 13.57 0.37
N THR A 72 -10.52 13.33 -0.92
CA THR A 72 -10.58 11.99 -1.49
C THR A 72 -9.24 11.66 -2.13
N PHE A 73 -8.73 10.48 -1.82
CA PHE A 73 -7.47 9.96 -2.34
C PHE A 73 -7.73 8.67 -3.11
N LEU A 74 -7.03 8.47 -4.21
CA LEU A 74 -6.91 7.19 -4.88
C LEU A 74 -5.88 6.35 -4.12
N VAL A 75 -6.22 5.10 -3.81
CA VAL A 75 -5.36 4.20 -3.02
C VAL A 75 -4.03 3.94 -3.74
N HIS A 76 -4.11 3.67 -5.04
CA HIS A 76 -2.96 3.29 -5.88
C HIS A 76 -2.27 4.48 -6.58
N SER A 77 -2.71 5.72 -6.30
CA SER A 77 -2.09 6.91 -6.94
C SER A 77 -0.61 7.04 -6.59
N PRO A 78 0.27 7.36 -7.55
CA PRO A 78 1.68 7.65 -7.31
C PRO A 78 1.88 8.90 -6.43
N LEU A 79 0.90 9.81 -6.41
CA LEU A 79 0.92 11.01 -5.56
C LEU A 79 0.74 10.69 -4.08
N VAL A 80 0.14 9.55 -3.74
CA VAL A 80 0.03 9.06 -2.36
C VAL A 80 1.26 8.19 -2.10
N GLU A 81 2.21 8.68 -1.34
CA GLU A 81 3.46 7.97 -1.07
C GLU A 81 3.25 6.87 -0.05
N LYS A 82 2.69 7.24 1.10
CA LYS A 82 2.47 6.33 2.23
C LYS A 82 1.16 6.65 2.93
N VAL A 83 0.47 5.63 3.40
CA VAL A 83 -0.69 5.76 4.29
C VAL A 83 -0.40 5.00 5.57
N GLU A 84 -0.44 5.69 6.69
CA GLU A 84 -0.21 5.10 8.02
C GLU A 84 -1.54 5.08 8.78
N VAL A 85 -1.87 3.94 9.37
CA VAL A 85 -3.00 3.82 10.28
C VAL A 85 -2.53 4.20 11.68
N VAL A 86 -2.96 5.35 12.16
CA VAL A 86 -2.61 5.86 13.49
C VAL A 86 -3.46 5.19 14.57
N ARG A 87 -4.75 4.99 14.27
CA ARG A 87 -5.70 4.39 15.20
C ARG A 87 -6.78 3.64 14.47
N VAL A 88 -7.08 2.44 14.96
CA VAL A 88 -8.15 1.60 14.42
C VAL A 88 -9.48 2.03 15.02
N GLY A 89 -10.40 2.50 14.18
CA GLY A 89 -11.72 2.92 14.60
C GLY A 89 -12.75 1.79 14.47
N LYS A 90 -13.69 1.76 15.42
CA LYS A 90 -14.85 0.87 15.35
C LYS A 90 -16.03 1.60 14.75
N ALA A 91 -16.41 1.26 13.53
CA ALA A 91 -17.57 1.79 12.84
C ALA A 91 -18.53 0.66 12.44
N ARG A 92 -19.86 0.93 12.52
CA ARG A 92 -20.91 -0.01 12.11
C ARG A 92 -21.49 0.32 10.75
N ARG A 93 -21.09 1.44 10.13
CA ARG A 93 -21.62 1.93 8.86
C ARG A 93 -20.53 2.01 7.82
N ALA A 94 -20.88 1.72 6.57
CA ALA A 94 -19.96 1.83 5.43
C ALA A 94 -19.61 3.29 5.09
N LYS A 95 -20.47 4.25 5.44
CA LYS A 95 -20.25 5.69 5.22
C LYS A 95 -20.57 6.45 6.48
N LEU A 96 -19.68 7.32 6.94
CA LEU A 96 -19.81 8.05 8.21
C LEU A 96 -20.15 9.53 7.98
N TYR A 97 -21.14 9.81 7.12
CA TYR A 97 -21.52 11.19 6.81
C TYR A 97 -22.08 11.96 8.00
N TYR A 98 -22.59 11.27 9.01
CA TYR A 98 -23.06 11.89 10.25
C TYR A 98 -21.96 12.65 11.00
N LEU A 99 -20.68 12.35 10.74
CA LEU A 99 -19.54 13.08 11.32
C LEU A 99 -19.48 14.54 10.84
N ARG A 100 -20.12 14.86 9.71
CA ARG A 100 -20.17 16.22 9.17
C ARG A 100 -20.87 17.21 10.13
N ASN A 101 -21.89 16.72 10.83
CA ASN A 101 -22.68 17.52 11.76
C ASN A 101 -22.16 17.44 13.20
N ARG A 102 -21.03 16.76 13.42
CA ARG A 102 -20.45 16.58 14.75
C ARG A 102 -19.13 17.30 14.88
N THR A 103 -18.91 17.92 16.04
CA THR A 103 -17.70 18.66 16.38
C THR A 103 -17.10 18.16 17.69
N GLY A 104 -15.84 18.48 17.94
CA GLY A 104 -15.14 18.14 19.19
C GLY A 104 -15.03 16.63 19.44
N LYS A 105 -15.32 16.20 20.65
CA LYS A 105 -15.22 14.78 21.06
C LYS A 105 -16.18 13.86 20.30
N ALA A 106 -17.36 14.36 19.92
CA ALA A 106 -18.36 13.58 19.16
C ALA A 106 -17.97 13.32 17.69
N ALA A 107 -17.01 14.05 17.16
CA ALA A 107 -16.46 13.86 15.81
C ALA A 107 -15.39 12.75 15.73
N LYS A 108 -14.98 12.20 16.89
CA LYS A 108 -14.02 11.09 16.93
C LYS A 108 -14.74 9.75 16.93
N THR A 109 -14.19 8.77 16.20
CA THR A 109 -14.65 7.38 16.24
C THR A 109 -14.15 6.70 17.51
N LYS A 110 -14.94 5.73 18.03
CA LYS A 110 -14.48 4.89 19.15
C LYS A 110 -13.33 4.01 18.66
N GLU A 111 -12.33 3.85 19.51
CA GLU A 111 -11.18 2.98 19.21
C GLU A 111 -11.53 1.50 19.38
N ASN A 112 -10.99 0.68 18.53
CA ASN A 112 -11.07 -0.78 18.64
C ASN A 112 -9.85 -1.29 19.42
N VAL A 113 -10.02 -1.42 20.74
CA VAL A 113 -8.98 -1.79 21.71
C VAL A 113 -8.58 -3.23 21.49
N GLY A 114 -7.96 -3.72 20.65
CA GLY A 114 -7.57 -5.13 20.41
C GLY A 114 -7.16 -5.40 18.96
N ALA A 115 -7.36 -4.43 18.09
CA ALA A 115 -6.87 -4.54 16.74
C ALA A 115 -5.40 -4.10 16.66
N LYS A 116 -4.50 -5.03 16.36
CA LYS A 116 -3.09 -4.73 16.14
C LYS A 116 -2.94 -3.94 14.84
N ILE A 117 -2.19 -2.85 14.89
CA ILE A 117 -1.93 -1.98 13.72
C ILE A 117 -0.97 -2.67 12.74
N GLU A 118 -0.06 -3.49 13.26
CA GLU A 118 0.99 -4.17 12.48
C GLU A 118 0.45 -5.20 11.47
N SER A 119 -0.72 -5.81 11.76
CA SER A 119 -1.35 -6.80 10.88
C SER A 119 -2.21 -6.20 9.75
N LYS A 120 -2.17 -4.88 9.55
CA LYS A 120 -3.03 -4.19 8.59
C LYS A 120 -2.42 -3.96 7.20
N TYR A 121 -1.23 -4.47 6.93
CA TYR A 121 -0.67 -4.38 5.58
C TYR A 121 -1.08 -5.60 4.77
N ILE A 122 -1.64 -5.38 3.60
CA ILE A 122 -2.01 -6.41 2.62
C ILE A 122 -1.02 -6.31 1.47
N ASP A 123 -0.34 -7.40 1.17
CA ASP A 123 0.49 -7.51 -0.02
C ASP A 123 -0.43 -7.83 -1.21
N VAL A 124 -0.48 -6.93 -2.19
CA VAL A 124 -1.46 -6.96 -3.30
C VAL A 124 -0.93 -7.76 -4.50
N LYS A 125 0.37 -8.04 -4.55
CA LYS A 125 1.03 -8.67 -5.71
C LYS A 125 1.53 -10.10 -5.49
N GLU A 126 1.22 -10.74 -4.36
CA GLU A 126 1.72 -12.10 -4.09
C GLU A 126 1.06 -13.20 -4.92
N ASP A 127 -0.08 -12.93 -5.59
CA ASP A 127 -0.85 -13.97 -6.30
C ASP A 127 -0.42 -14.26 -7.76
N LEU A 128 0.64 -13.64 -8.32
CA LEU A 128 1.02 -13.85 -9.73
C LEU A 128 2.52 -14.08 -10.01
N THR A 129 3.36 -14.25 -8.99
CA THR A 129 4.80 -14.51 -9.19
C THR A 129 5.29 -15.81 -8.56
N GLU A 130 4.45 -16.83 -8.46
CA GLU A 130 4.91 -18.20 -8.25
C GLU A 130 4.86 -18.97 -9.59
N GLU A 131 5.82 -18.66 -10.50
CA GLU A 131 6.37 -19.58 -11.52
C GLU A 131 7.55 -18.89 -12.23
N PRO A 132 8.55 -19.58 -12.63
CA PRO A 132 9.67 -20.26 -11.96
C PRO A 132 11.01 -19.61 -12.31
N VAL A 133 11.42 -18.58 -11.59
CA VAL A 133 12.78 -18.01 -11.71
C VAL A 133 13.77 -18.78 -10.81
N ALA A 134 13.29 -19.68 -9.96
CA ALA A 134 14.12 -20.43 -9.04
C ALA A 134 14.79 -21.68 -9.70
N GLU A 135 14.31 -22.13 -10.85
CA GLU A 135 14.92 -23.27 -11.54
C GLU A 135 16.07 -22.85 -12.47
N GLU A 136 15.95 -21.75 -13.21
CA GLU A 136 17.03 -21.27 -14.09
C GLU A 136 18.30 -20.85 -13.34
N VAL A 137 18.19 -20.26 -12.16
CA VAL A 137 19.36 -19.85 -11.36
C VAL A 137 20.08 -21.06 -10.74
N LYS A 138 19.40 -22.17 -10.54
CA LYS A 138 20.03 -23.41 -10.04
C LYS A 138 20.74 -24.18 -11.15
N GLU A 139 20.22 -24.18 -12.38
CA GLU A 139 20.89 -24.82 -13.52
C GLU A 139 22.15 -24.07 -13.95
N GLU A 140 22.14 -22.72 -13.98
CA GLU A 140 23.36 -21.96 -14.28
C GLU A 140 24.45 -22.08 -13.20
N ALA A 141 24.07 -22.26 -11.93
CA ALA A 141 25.04 -22.44 -10.84
C ALA A 141 25.67 -23.83 -10.86
N THR A 142 24.96 -24.87 -11.28
CA THR A 142 25.47 -26.23 -11.39
C THR A 142 26.41 -26.40 -12.62
N VAL A 143 26.06 -25.80 -13.77
CA VAL A 143 26.88 -25.82 -14.96
C VAL A 143 28.22 -25.10 -14.77
N LYS A 144 28.23 -23.95 -14.07
CA LYS A 144 29.48 -23.23 -13.75
C LYS A 144 30.33 -23.91 -12.70
N ALA A 145 29.75 -24.75 -11.85
CA ALA A 145 30.50 -25.53 -10.85
C ALA A 145 31.17 -26.75 -11.51
N GLU A 146 30.55 -27.40 -12.47
CA GLU A 146 31.13 -28.55 -13.21
C GLU A 146 32.24 -28.12 -14.16
N GLU A 147 32.13 -26.95 -14.80
CA GLU A 147 33.17 -26.42 -15.70
C GLU A 147 34.45 -26.07 -14.96
N LYS A 148 34.36 -25.51 -13.74
CA LYS A 148 35.54 -25.21 -12.90
C LYS A 148 36.24 -26.45 -12.37
N VAL A 149 35.51 -27.53 -12.09
CA VAL A 149 36.10 -28.78 -11.59
C VAL A 149 36.82 -29.52 -12.72
N SER A 150 36.35 -29.42 -13.97
CA SER A 150 37.03 -30.05 -15.13
C SER A 150 38.31 -29.33 -15.55
N GLU A 151 38.40 -28.00 -15.35
CA GLU A 151 39.64 -27.23 -15.61
C GLU A 151 40.73 -27.53 -14.57
N GLU A 152 40.36 -27.65 -13.28
CA GLU A 152 41.32 -27.90 -12.18
C GLU A 152 41.89 -29.32 -12.20
N VAL A 153 41.18 -30.29 -12.85
CA VAL A 153 41.67 -31.68 -13.04
C VAL A 153 42.58 -31.80 -14.24
N ALA A 154 42.43 -30.93 -15.26
CA ALA A 154 43.26 -30.90 -16.44
C ALA A 154 44.68 -30.36 -16.15
N ASP A 155 44.77 -29.32 -15.27
CA ASP A 155 46.08 -28.72 -14.91
C ASP A 155 46.94 -29.61 -13.99
N LYS A 156 46.31 -30.49 -13.19
CA LYS A 156 47.04 -31.44 -12.33
C LYS A 156 47.61 -32.68 -13.04
N LYS A 157 47.31 -32.85 -14.33
CA LYS A 157 47.79 -33.98 -15.12
C LYS A 157 48.88 -33.62 -16.11
N ALA A 158 49.27 -32.33 -16.14
CA ALA A 158 50.31 -31.80 -17.03
C ALA A 158 51.65 -31.49 -16.29
N GLU A 159 51.74 -31.82 -15.00
CA GLU A 159 52.96 -31.79 -14.19
C GLU A 159 53.30 -33.25 -13.80
#